data_e8950d4cf4d2ace82b12e3e7cbf161bc
#
_entry.id   e8950d4cf4d2ace82b12e3e7cbf161bc
#
_cell.length_a   1.000
_cell.length_b   1.000
_cell.length_c   1.000
_cell.angle_alpha   90.00
_cell.angle_beta   90.00
_cell.angle_gamma   90.00
#
_symmetry.space_group_name_H-M   'P 1'
#
loop_
_entity.id
_entity.type
_entity.pdbx_description
1 polymer ?
#
loop_
_entity_poly.entity_id
_entity_poly.type
_entity_poly.pdbx_seq_one_letter_code
_entity_poly.pdbx_strand_id
1 'polypeptide(L)'
;CEIHIGDNHDIVVKLPDGTAMNSDNRVTVTVKDQNGEAKENVNVIVIGDSDYIEKGVTNANGQATLPNKNQAYTDKNGTANVNGYIVLVEDETEPVYMALVTVDDNGVMVCLPDGKKIDYHNRTSVIVKTNDGKAVEGVSVNVYDNAGGDRTEITDKDGKITVPPLNENIIENKPTPEPTLTTKPGLETPEPSEKPDATDEPSATDKPSETEKPDATEQPSETEKPKPTVNPDNGSEVVTPDYSYKVSVNDNDGAVNGAIVSVDKDNGSVTVKLPDEKGITPDNRIIIGITDKDGKAVNGVPVTVI
;
A
#
# COMPACT_ATOMS: atom_id res chain seq x y z
N CYS A 1 23.93 -10.32 -34.79
CA CYS A 1 23.61 -9.07 -34.05
C CYS A 1 23.98 -7.88 -34.91
N GLU A 2 23.25 -6.81 -34.74
CA GLU A 2 23.52 -5.52 -35.37
C GLU A 2 24.12 -4.60 -34.30
N ILE A 3 25.12 -3.80 -34.68
CA ILE A 3 25.78 -2.85 -33.78
C ILE A 3 25.78 -1.47 -34.46
N HIS A 4 25.33 -0.45 -33.77
CA HIS A 4 25.40 0.93 -34.23
C HIS A 4 25.72 1.88 -33.07
N ILE A 5 26.19 3.08 -33.43
CA ILE A 5 26.44 4.15 -32.47
C ILE A 5 25.22 5.05 -32.49
N GLY A 6 24.58 5.22 -31.34
CA GLY A 6 23.46 6.13 -31.16
C GLY A 6 23.88 7.61 -31.14
N ASP A 7 22.90 8.50 -31.14
CA ASP A 7 23.10 9.95 -31.23
C ASP A 7 23.94 10.53 -30.06
N ASN A 8 23.92 9.88 -28.90
CA ASN A 8 24.70 10.27 -27.71
C ASN A 8 26.03 9.54 -27.57
N HIS A 9 26.53 8.93 -28.66
CA HIS A 9 27.70 8.05 -28.68
C HIS A 9 27.53 6.76 -27.87
N ASP A 10 26.29 6.38 -27.57
CA ASP A 10 25.97 5.10 -26.95
C ASP A 10 26.20 3.95 -27.93
N ILE A 11 26.70 2.83 -27.45
CA ILE A 11 26.83 1.62 -28.27
C ILE A 11 25.52 0.85 -28.17
N VAL A 12 24.81 0.72 -29.28
CA VAL A 12 23.55 -0.05 -29.35
C VAL A 12 23.83 -1.36 -30.04
N VAL A 13 23.49 -2.46 -29.36
CA VAL A 13 23.64 -3.84 -29.87
C VAL A 13 22.26 -4.48 -29.91
N LYS A 14 21.79 -4.79 -31.12
CA LYS A 14 20.57 -5.57 -31.32
C LYS A 14 20.94 -7.04 -31.51
N LEU A 15 20.45 -7.90 -30.64
CA LEU A 15 20.65 -9.34 -30.73
C LEU A 15 19.80 -9.94 -31.85
N PRO A 16 20.18 -11.11 -32.39
CA PRO A 16 19.33 -11.85 -33.32
C PRO A 16 17.99 -12.21 -32.69
N ASP A 17 16.94 -12.27 -33.52
CA ASP A 17 15.61 -12.70 -33.09
C ASP A 17 15.69 -14.08 -32.44
N GLY A 18 14.95 -14.27 -31.33
CA GLY A 18 14.96 -15.48 -30.52
C GLY A 18 16.14 -15.59 -29.54
N THR A 19 16.99 -14.56 -29.43
CA THR A 19 18.06 -14.53 -28.43
C THR A 19 17.53 -13.89 -27.14
N ALA A 20 17.17 -14.75 -26.17
CA ALA A 20 16.81 -14.30 -24.85
C ALA A 20 18.04 -13.82 -24.05
N MET A 21 17.95 -12.69 -23.43
CA MET A 21 18.94 -12.13 -22.51
C MET A 21 18.40 -12.24 -21.09
N ASN A 22 19.11 -12.98 -20.24
CA ASN A 22 18.69 -13.22 -18.85
C ASN A 22 19.90 -13.51 -17.95
N SER A 23 19.67 -13.83 -16.67
CA SER A 23 20.74 -14.14 -15.71
C SER A 23 21.66 -15.29 -16.13
N ASP A 24 21.13 -16.26 -16.86
CA ASP A 24 21.89 -17.45 -17.32
C ASP A 24 22.54 -17.23 -18.69
N ASN A 25 22.01 -16.30 -19.47
CA ASN A 25 22.48 -15.96 -20.81
C ASN A 25 22.82 -14.46 -20.90
N ARG A 26 23.92 -14.06 -20.28
CA ARG A 26 24.38 -12.68 -20.25
C ARG A 26 25.21 -12.36 -21.49
N VAL A 27 25.03 -11.15 -22.00
CA VAL A 27 25.78 -10.63 -23.14
C VAL A 27 26.88 -9.72 -22.63
N THR A 28 28.14 -9.98 -23.04
CA THR A 28 29.26 -9.08 -22.75
C THR A 28 29.62 -8.32 -24.03
N VAL A 29 29.51 -7.00 -23.93
CA VAL A 29 29.94 -6.07 -24.97
C VAL A 29 31.30 -5.50 -24.59
N THR A 30 32.27 -5.55 -25.51
CA THR A 30 33.60 -4.95 -25.31
C THR A 30 33.79 -3.78 -26.26
N VAL A 31 34.05 -2.61 -25.72
CA VAL A 31 34.25 -1.37 -26.48
C VAL A 31 35.73 -0.99 -26.46
N LYS A 32 36.31 -0.81 -27.66
CA LYS A 32 37.69 -0.40 -27.86
C LYS A 32 37.73 0.72 -28.86
N ASP A 33 38.78 1.58 -28.77
CA ASP A 33 39.05 2.57 -29.80
C ASP A 33 39.76 1.96 -31.03
N GLN A 34 40.09 2.84 -31.99
CA GLN A 34 40.75 2.44 -33.23
C GLN A 34 42.17 1.87 -33.03
N ASN A 35 42.79 2.15 -31.89
CA ASN A 35 44.10 1.62 -31.51
C ASN A 35 44.00 0.29 -30.74
N GLY A 36 42.79 -0.16 -30.48
CA GLY A 36 42.52 -1.38 -29.70
C GLY A 36 42.53 -1.18 -28.18
N GLU A 37 42.55 0.08 -27.69
CA GLU A 37 42.54 0.43 -26.28
C GLU A 37 41.11 0.35 -25.74
N ALA A 38 40.95 -0.20 -24.53
CA ALA A 38 39.66 -0.31 -23.85
C ALA A 38 39.06 1.06 -23.55
N LYS A 39 37.75 1.23 -23.77
CA LYS A 39 37.03 2.46 -23.44
C LYS A 39 36.12 2.23 -22.25
N GLU A 40 36.49 2.88 -21.15
CA GLU A 40 35.73 2.94 -19.92
C GLU A 40 34.63 4.01 -20.00
N ASN A 41 33.57 3.85 -19.23
CA ASN A 41 32.46 4.81 -19.09
C ASN A 41 31.69 5.08 -20.40
N VAL A 42 31.63 4.09 -21.30
CA VAL A 42 30.81 4.14 -22.50
C VAL A 42 29.45 3.48 -22.19
N ASN A 43 28.37 4.19 -22.49
CA ASN A 43 27.02 3.62 -22.39
C ASN A 43 26.82 2.52 -23.43
N VAL A 44 26.28 1.42 -23.00
CA VAL A 44 25.93 0.25 -23.83
C VAL A 44 24.47 -0.06 -23.63
N ILE A 45 23.75 -0.19 -24.74
CA ILE A 45 22.36 -0.59 -24.80
C ILE A 45 22.30 -1.90 -25.57
N VAL A 46 21.79 -2.95 -24.97
CA VAL A 46 21.55 -4.23 -25.65
C VAL A 46 20.05 -4.46 -25.75
N ILE A 47 19.60 -4.71 -26.96
CA ILE A 47 18.21 -5.00 -27.30
C ILE A 47 18.11 -6.50 -27.61
N GLY A 48 17.37 -7.23 -26.78
CA GLY A 48 17.10 -8.65 -26.95
C GLY A 48 15.82 -8.91 -27.73
N ASP A 49 15.33 -10.13 -27.62
CA ASP A 49 14.06 -10.55 -28.20
C ASP A 49 12.88 -9.81 -27.55
N SER A 50 11.82 -9.59 -28.30
CA SER A 50 10.59 -8.90 -27.82
C SER A 50 10.83 -7.49 -27.26
N ASP A 51 11.80 -6.75 -27.85
CA ASP A 51 12.18 -5.39 -27.44
C ASP A 51 12.68 -5.27 -25.98
N TYR A 52 13.14 -6.38 -25.41
CA TYR A 52 13.77 -6.38 -24.09
C TYR A 52 15.07 -5.57 -24.13
N ILE A 53 15.15 -4.50 -23.36
CA ILE A 53 16.27 -3.53 -23.39
C ILE A 53 17.00 -3.54 -22.07
N GLU A 54 18.30 -3.80 -22.13
CA GLU A 54 19.23 -3.64 -21.02
C GLU A 54 20.24 -2.53 -21.30
N LYS A 55 20.58 -1.78 -20.24
CA LYS A 55 21.54 -0.69 -20.30
C LYS A 55 22.64 -0.91 -19.27
N GLY A 56 23.85 -0.55 -19.67
CA GLY A 56 25.01 -0.61 -18.78
C GLY A 56 26.10 0.34 -19.22
N VAL A 57 27.18 0.39 -18.45
CA VAL A 57 28.34 1.22 -18.71
C VAL A 57 29.58 0.34 -18.71
N THR A 58 30.51 0.58 -19.63
CA THR A 58 31.75 -0.17 -19.68
C THR A 58 32.68 0.15 -18.50
N ASN A 59 33.29 -0.87 -17.95
CA ASN A 59 34.31 -0.78 -16.90
C ASN A 59 35.70 -0.42 -17.48
N ALA A 60 36.73 -0.38 -16.64
CA ALA A 60 38.10 -0.08 -17.03
C ALA A 60 38.69 -1.02 -18.09
N ASN A 61 38.13 -2.21 -18.28
CA ASN A 61 38.49 -3.17 -19.35
C ASN A 61 37.71 -2.94 -20.65
N GLY A 62 36.88 -1.88 -20.69
CA GLY A 62 35.98 -1.58 -21.80
C GLY A 62 34.81 -2.55 -21.90
N GLN A 63 34.44 -3.24 -20.85
CA GLN A 63 33.42 -4.30 -20.86
C GLN A 63 32.16 -3.89 -20.10
N ALA A 64 31.00 -4.15 -20.70
CA ALA A 64 29.70 -4.14 -20.08
C ALA A 64 29.07 -5.53 -20.23
N THR A 65 28.67 -6.15 -19.12
CA THR A 65 27.96 -7.44 -19.12
C THR A 65 26.51 -7.21 -18.74
N LEU A 66 25.58 -7.62 -19.58
CA LEU A 66 24.15 -7.34 -19.45
C LEU A 66 23.32 -8.63 -19.56
N PRO A 67 22.31 -8.84 -18.72
CA PRO A 67 22.07 -8.08 -17.50
C PRO A 67 23.31 -8.02 -16.60
N ASN A 68 23.41 -7.01 -15.74
CA ASN A 68 24.54 -6.89 -14.82
C ASN A 68 24.65 -8.19 -13.97
N LYS A 69 25.87 -8.57 -13.56
CA LYS A 69 26.12 -9.81 -12.79
C LYS A 69 25.38 -9.84 -11.46
N ASN A 70 25.12 -8.68 -10.90
CA ASN A 70 24.35 -8.54 -9.66
C ASN A 70 22.86 -8.31 -9.88
N GLN A 71 22.38 -8.42 -11.12
CA GLN A 71 20.97 -8.22 -11.49
C GLN A 71 20.40 -9.43 -12.22
N ALA A 72 19.15 -9.75 -11.96
CA ALA A 72 18.36 -10.74 -12.67
C ALA A 72 16.88 -10.38 -12.62
N TYR A 73 16.12 -10.77 -13.64
CA TYR A 73 14.66 -10.72 -13.60
C TYR A 73 14.10 -12.01 -13.02
N THR A 74 13.01 -11.92 -12.27
CA THR A 74 12.30 -13.12 -11.82
C THR A 74 11.68 -13.84 -13.01
N ASP A 75 11.77 -15.16 -12.98
CA ASP A 75 11.12 -16.06 -13.94
C ASP A 75 9.60 -16.16 -13.67
N LYS A 76 8.91 -17.02 -14.44
CA LYS A 76 7.46 -17.26 -14.26
C LYS A 76 7.05 -17.82 -12.89
N ASN A 77 8.01 -18.33 -12.11
CA ASN A 77 7.79 -18.79 -10.75
C ASN A 77 8.19 -17.73 -9.70
N GLY A 78 8.41 -16.50 -10.11
CA GLY A 78 8.84 -15.41 -9.24
C GLY A 78 10.28 -15.53 -8.75
N THR A 79 11.13 -16.36 -9.39
CA THR A 79 12.48 -16.69 -8.90
C THR A 79 13.55 -15.97 -9.72
N ALA A 80 14.47 -15.30 -9.05
CA ALA A 80 15.70 -14.76 -9.63
C ALA A 80 16.93 -15.43 -8.99
N ASN A 81 17.86 -15.90 -9.84
CA ASN A 81 19.17 -16.37 -9.40
C ASN A 81 20.20 -15.27 -9.67
N VAL A 82 20.76 -14.67 -8.63
CA VAL A 82 21.60 -13.48 -8.74
C VAL A 82 22.65 -13.43 -7.64
N ASN A 83 23.90 -13.21 -8.04
CA ASN A 83 25.05 -12.99 -7.16
C ASN A 83 25.18 -13.99 -5.99
N GLY A 84 24.91 -15.29 -6.23
CA GLY A 84 25.00 -16.33 -5.22
C GLY A 84 23.75 -16.53 -4.36
N TYR A 85 22.68 -15.83 -4.67
CA TYR A 85 21.39 -15.92 -3.97
C TYR A 85 20.27 -16.39 -4.89
N ILE A 86 19.29 -17.04 -4.30
CA ILE A 86 17.97 -17.29 -4.87
C ILE A 86 17.01 -16.34 -4.18
N VAL A 87 16.39 -15.46 -4.97
CA VAL A 87 15.40 -14.49 -4.48
C VAL A 87 14.05 -14.82 -5.10
N LEU A 88 13.06 -15.11 -4.25
CA LEU A 88 11.69 -15.33 -4.67
C LEU A 88 10.87 -14.07 -4.36
N VAL A 89 10.06 -13.66 -5.31
CA VAL A 89 9.15 -12.52 -5.18
C VAL A 89 7.74 -13.02 -5.47
N GLU A 90 6.86 -12.87 -4.50
CA GLU A 90 5.48 -13.35 -4.55
C GLU A 90 4.54 -12.25 -4.03
N ASP A 91 3.38 -12.12 -4.61
CA ASP A 91 2.26 -11.44 -3.96
C ASP A 91 1.29 -12.48 -3.35
N GLU A 92 0.18 -12.06 -2.74
CA GLU A 92 -0.75 -12.97 -2.06
C GLU A 92 -1.43 -13.94 -3.02
N THR A 93 -1.43 -13.68 -4.30
CA THR A 93 -2.19 -14.42 -5.31
C THR A 93 -1.31 -15.25 -6.23
N GLU A 94 -0.09 -14.80 -6.51
CA GLU A 94 0.78 -15.44 -7.51
C GLU A 94 2.24 -15.00 -7.39
N PRO A 95 3.19 -15.78 -7.98
CA PRO A 95 4.57 -15.36 -8.18
C PRO A 95 4.65 -14.09 -9.03
N VAL A 96 5.51 -13.15 -8.64
CA VAL A 96 5.72 -11.92 -9.41
C VAL A 96 6.75 -12.17 -10.50
N TYR A 97 6.28 -12.24 -11.72
CA TYR A 97 7.11 -12.39 -12.92
C TYR A 97 7.67 -11.03 -13.38
N MET A 98 8.92 -11.01 -13.89
CA MET A 98 9.62 -9.81 -14.38
C MET A 98 9.92 -8.73 -13.33
N ALA A 99 9.94 -9.07 -12.05
CA ALA A 99 10.54 -8.19 -11.06
C ALA A 99 12.07 -8.14 -11.28
N LEU A 100 12.66 -6.95 -11.30
CA LEU A 100 14.10 -6.80 -11.37
C LEU A 100 14.70 -6.92 -9.97
N VAL A 101 15.55 -7.88 -9.77
CA VAL A 101 16.26 -8.12 -8.51
C VAL A 101 17.72 -7.73 -8.67
N THR A 102 18.23 -6.91 -7.77
CA THR A 102 19.64 -6.56 -7.65
C THR A 102 20.16 -6.99 -6.29
N VAL A 103 21.32 -7.64 -6.25
CA VAL A 103 21.99 -8.03 -5.01
C VAL A 103 23.41 -7.47 -4.99
N ASP A 104 23.70 -6.59 -4.05
CA ASP A 104 24.98 -5.96 -3.85
C ASP A 104 25.38 -5.91 -2.36
N ASP A 105 26.41 -5.17 -2.03
CA ASP A 105 26.91 -5.02 -0.66
C ASP A 105 25.92 -4.29 0.27
N ASN A 106 24.92 -3.59 -0.27
CA ASN A 106 23.88 -2.90 0.48
C ASN A 106 22.66 -3.78 0.77
N GLY A 107 22.61 -4.97 0.16
CA GLY A 107 21.53 -5.94 0.33
C GLY A 107 20.83 -6.32 -0.97
N VAL A 108 19.52 -6.55 -0.88
CA VAL A 108 18.67 -6.94 -1.99
C VAL A 108 17.73 -5.79 -2.35
N MET A 109 17.68 -5.45 -3.62
CA MET A 109 16.76 -4.46 -4.16
C MET A 109 15.82 -5.16 -5.15
N VAL A 110 14.54 -4.94 -5.01
CA VAL A 110 13.49 -5.52 -5.87
C VAL A 110 12.69 -4.38 -6.47
N CYS A 111 12.72 -4.24 -7.80
CA CYS A 111 11.82 -3.36 -8.53
C CYS A 111 10.66 -4.19 -9.07
N LEU A 112 9.45 -3.86 -8.64
CA LEU A 112 8.25 -4.54 -9.12
C LEU A 112 7.98 -4.16 -10.59
N PRO A 113 7.44 -5.08 -11.41
CA PRO A 113 7.10 -4.79 -12.79
C PRO A 113 5.95 -3.77 -12.88
N ASP A 114 5.81 -3.15 -14.06
CA ASP A 114 4.72 -2.21 -14.33
C ASP A 114 3.36 -2.81 -13.98
N GLY A 115 2.55 -2.01 -13.28
CA GLY A 115 1.21 -2.41 -12.84
C GLY A 115 1.15 -3.14 -11.50
N LYS A 116 2.27 -3.60 -10.95
CA LYS A 116 2.35 -4.09 -9.57
C LYS A 116 2.69 -2.94 -8.64
N LYS A 117 2.03 -2.88 -7.50
CA LYS A 117 2.21 -1.83 -6.49
C LYS A 117 2.48 -2.46 -5.14
N ILE A 118 3.14 -1.70 -4.28
CA ILE A 118 3.23 -2.01 -2.85
C ILE A 118 1.88 -1.66 -2.24
N ASP A 119 1.08 -2.69 -1.90
CA ASP A 119 -0.34 -2.55 -1.58
C ASP A 119 -0.71 -3.29 -0.29
N TYR A 120 -1.57 -2.67 0.53
CA TYR A 120 -2.09 -3.26 1.76
C TYR A 120 -3.12 -4.38 1.51
N HIS A 121 -3.72 -4.43 0.32
CA HIS A 121 -4.70 -5.47 -0.06
C HIS A 121 -4.06 -6.66 -0.75
N ASN A 122 -2.88 -6.46 -1.33
CA ASN A 122 -2.12 -7.50 -2.01
C ASN A 122 -0.62 -7.32 -1.73
N ARG A 123 -0.17 -7.88 -0.62
CA ARG A 123 1.17 -7.70 -0.10
C ARG A 123 2.19 -8.47 -0.92
N THR A 124 3.33 -7.87 -1.14
CA THR A 124 4.47 -8.53 -1.78
C THR A 124 5.39 -9.12 -0.73
N SER A 125 5.73 -10.39 -0.89
CA SER A 125 6.74 -11.09 -0.08
C SER A 125 8.02 -11.29 -0.88
N VAL A 126 9.16 -11.08 -0.24
CA VAL A 126 10.47 -11.41 -0.80
C VAL A 126 11.17 -12.39 0.11
N ILE A 127 11.63 -13.51 -0.45
CA ILE A 127 12.35 -14.55 0.29
C ILE A 127 13.75 -14.68 -0.28
N VAL A 128 14.75 -14.49 0.56
CA VAL A 128 16.18 -14.55 0.21
C VAL A 128 16.79 -15.86 0.72
N LYS A 129 17.37 -16.63 -0.19
CA LYS A 129 18.05 -17.88 0.12
C LYS A 129 19.44 -17.91 -0.54
N THR A 130 20.36 -18.64 0.06
CA THR A 130 21.62 -19.01 -0.59
C THR A 130 21.35 -20.01 -1.72
N ASN A 131 22.33 -20.23 -2.62
CA ASN A 131 22.20 -21.21 -3.72
C ASN A 131 21.96 -22.65 -3.26
N ASP A 132 22.34 -23.01 -2.02
CA ASP A 132 22.04 -24.30 -1.40
C ASP A 132 20.67 -24.34 -0.69
N GLY A 133 19.86 -23.28 -0.88
CA GLY A 133 18.46 -23.22 -0.44
C GLY A 133 18.24 -22.80 1.03
N LYS A 134 19.29 -22.39 1.74
CA LYS A 134 19.17 -21.94 3.13
C LYS A 134 18.64 -20.51 3.19
N ALA A 135 17.71 -20.25 4.09
CA ALA A 135 17.23 -18.91 4.39
C ALA A 135 18.38 -18.00 4.86
N VAL A 136 18.30 -16.72 4.47
CA VAL A 136 19.29 -15.71 4.87
C VAL A 136 18.59 -14.65 5.72
N GLU A 137 18.84 -14.71 7.03
CA GLU A 137 18.32 -13.74 8.01
C GLU A 137 19.18 -12.47 8.04
N GLY A 138 18.57 -11.33 8.35
CA GLY A 138 19.25 -10.06 8.60
C GLY A 138 19.68 -9.30 7.35
N VAL A 139 19.20 -9.67 6.17
CA VAL A 139 19.49 -8.97 4.91
C VAL A 139 18.51 -7.80 4.74
N SER A 140 19.06 -6.62 4.45
CA SER A 140 18.23 -5.48 4.04
C SER A 140 17.62 -5.73 2.65
N VAL A 141 16.31 -5.64 2.54
CA VAL A 141 15.59 -5.78 1.28
C VAL A 141 14.78 -4.52 1.03
N ASN A 142 15.08 -3.83 -0.06
CA ASN A 142 14.30 -2.69 -0.52
C ASN A 142 13.41 -3.13 -1.68
N VAL A 143 12.10 -2.94 -1.53
CA VAL A 143 11.11 -3.19 -2.59
C VAL A 143 10.51 -1.86 -3.00
N TYR A 144 10.48 -1.59 -4.29
CA TYR A 144 9.86 -0.39 -4.84
C TYR A 144 9.04 -0.69 -6.09
N ASP A 145 8.05 0.14 -6.32
CA ASP A 145 7.19 0.11 -7.51
C ASP A 145 7.41 1.35 -8.38
N ASN A 146 6.88 1.32 -9.60
CA ASN A 146 7.00 2.45 -10.54
C ASN A 146 6.03 3.61 -10.24
N ALA A 147 5.20 3.48 -9.19
CA ALA A 147 4.27 4.52 -8.74
C ALA A 147 4.81 5.37 -7.59
N GLY A 148 6.05 5.11 -7.15
CA GLY A 148 6.73 5.82 -6.05
C GLY A 148 6.57 5.16 -4.69
N GLY A 149 6.02 3.95 -4.64
CA GLY A 149 6.06 3.11 -3.44
C GLY A 149 7.49 2.61 -3.20
N ASP A 150 7.96 2.72 -1.96
CA ASP A 150 9.29 2.29 -1.52
C ASP A 150 9.20 1.79 -0.08
N ARG A 151 9.70 0.56 0.15
CA ARG A 151 9.72 -0.07 1.47
C ARG A 151 11.01 -0.85 1.66
N THR A 152 11.68 -0.60 2.78
CA THR A 152 12.86 -1.34 3.21
C THR A 152 12.56 -2.12 4.47
N GLU A 153 12.78 -3.43 4.45
CA GLU A 153 12.60 -4.34 5.57
C GLU A 153 13.83 -5.24 5.71
N ILE A 154 13.98 -5.87 6.87
CA ILE A 154 15.07 -6.83 7.15
C ILE A 154 14.49 -8.24 7.15
N THR A 155 15.14 -9.17 6.47
CA THR A 155 14.69 -10.57 6.42
C THR A 155 14.68 -11.21 7.81
N ASP A 156 13.62 -11.93 8.10
CA ASP A 156 13.45 -12.72 9.31
C ASP A 156 14.27 -14.05 9.26
N LYS A 157 14.11 -14.89 10.29
CA LYS A 157 14.78 -16.21 10.39
C LYS A 157 14.48 -17.17 9.23
N ASP A 158 13.38 -16.96 8.52
CA ASP A 158 12.97 -17.73 7.34
C ASP A 158 13.47 -17.09 6.03
N GLY A 159 14.27 -16.01 6.15
CA GLY A 159 14.80 -15.23 5.03
C GLY A 159 13.75 -14.38 4.34
N LYS A 160 12.61 -14.09 5.01
CA LYS A 160 11.42 -13.49 4.41
C LYS A 160 11.19 -12.08 4.91
N ILE A 161 10.73 -11.23 4.00
CA ILE A 161 10.04 -9.98 4.30
C ILE A 161 8.64 -10.00 3.68
N THR A 162 7.77 -9.12 4.13
CA THR A 162 6.48 -8.84 3.49
C THR A 162 6.24 -7.33 3.50
N VAL A 163 5.91 -6.76 2.35
CA VAL A 163 5.67 -5.31 2.19
C VAL A 163 4.29 -5.03 1.60
N PRO A 164 3.50 -4.11 2.16
CA PRO A 164 3.70 -3.56 3.51
C PRO A 164 3.74 -4.64 4.59
N PRO A 165 4.40 -4.41 5.75
CA PRO A 165 4.48 -5.40 6.83
C PRO A 165 3.10 -5.89 7.27
N LEU A 166 3.00 -7.15 7.73
CA LEU A 166 1.73 -7.76 8.17
C LEU A 166 1.10 -7.02 9.35
N ASN A 167 1.91 -6.42 10.21
CA ASN A 167 1.48 -5.62 11.36
C ASN A 167 1.09 -4.18 11.00
N GLU A 168 1.18 -3.80 9.72
CA GLU A 168 0.80 -2.49 9.19
C GLU A 168 -0.42 -2.63 8.27
N ASN A 169 -1.44 -1.82 8.50
CA ASN A 169 -2.69 -1.86 7.75
C ASN A 169 -3.23 -0.44 7.55
N ILE A 170 -3.99 -0.24 6.49
CA ILE A 170 -4.65 1.02 6.20
C ILE A 170 -6.11 1.00 6.65
N ILE A 171 -6.59 2.10 7.21
CA ILE A 171 -8.01 2.31 7.51
C ILE A 171 -8.71 2.80 6.24
N GLU A 172 -9.70 2.05 5.79
CA GLU A 172 -10.53 2.42 4.65
C GLU A 172 -12.02 2.36 5.02
N ASN A 173 -12.81 3.27 4.46
CA ASN A 173 -14.26 3.20 4.58
C ASN A 173 -14.78 2.04 3.73
N LYS A 174 -15.30 1.01 4.37
CA LYS A 174 -16.06 0.00 3.64
C LYS A 174 -17.32 0.66 3.06
N PRO A 175 -17.54 0.61 1.75
CA PRO A 175 -18.78 1.13 1.18
C PRO A 175 -19.97 0.45 1.87
N THR A 176 -20.82 1.24 2.51
CA THR A 176 -22.08 0.74 3.04
C THR A 176 -22.84 0.11 1.87
N PRO A 177 -23.26 -1.17 1.95
CA PRO A 177 -24.06 -1.77 0.91
C PRO A 177 -25.30 -0.88 0.73
N GLU A 178 -25.51 -0.42 -0.49
CA GLU A 178 -26.70 0.35 -0.85
C GLU A 178 -27.94 -0.43 -0.35
N PRO A 179 -28.85 0.21 0.39
CA PRO A 179 -30.04 -0.50 0.87
C PRO A 179 -30.76 -1.06 -0.34
N THR A 180 -30.74 -2.39 -0.45
CA THR A 180 -31.51 -3.11 -1.47
C THR A 180 -32.98 -2.74 -1.23
N LEU A 181 -33.52 -1.89 -2.08
CA LEU A 181 -34.95 -1.61 -2.12
C LEU A 181 -35.64 -2.96 -2.37
N THR A 182 -36.02 -3.61 -1.29
CA THR A 182 -36.93 -4.74 -1.36
C THR A 182 -38.25 -4.18 -1.84
N THR A 183 -38.52 -4.28 -3.13
CA THR A 183 -39.84 -4.06 -3.70
C THR A 183 -40.80 -5.05 -3.02
N LYS A 184 -41.58 -4.49 -2.08
CA LYS A 184 -42.64 -5.20 -1.45
C LYS A 184 -43.64 -5.61 -2.53
N PRO A 185 -43.99 -6.90 -2.68
CA PRO A 185 -44.97 -7.29 -3.67
C PRO A 185 -46.39 -6.81 -3.24
N GLY A 186 -47.05 -6.12 -4.15
CA GLY A 186 -48.50 -5.98 -4.18
C GLY A 186 -49.12 -5.03 -3.15
N LEU A 187 -49.23 -3.76 -3.51
CA LEU A 187 -50.39 -2.98 -3.10
C LEU A 187 -51.02 -2.40 -4.37
N GLU A 188 -52.20 -2.94 -4.65
CA GLU A 188 -53.05 -2.50 -5.75
C GLU A 188 -53.37 -1.00 -5.59
N THR A 189 -53.26 -0.28 -6.68
CA THR A 189 -53.62 1.12 -6.82
C THR A 189 -55.13 1.30 -6.66
N PRO A 190 -55.65 2.10 -5.70
CA PRO A 190 -57.03 2.54 -5.78
C PRO A 190 -57.14 3.72 -6.78
N GLU A 191 -58.15 3.62 -7.61
CA GLU A 191 -58.59 4.61 -8.58
C GLU A 191 -58.89 5.97 -7.94
N PRO A 192 -58.71 7.13 -8.64
CA PRO A 192 -58.96 8.44 -8.10
C PRO A 192 -60.44 8.75 -8.04
N SER A 193 -60.95 8.94 -6.85
CA SER A 193 -62.31 9.47 -6.61
C SER A 193 -62.27 10.96 -6.47
N GLU A 194 -63.31 11.55 -7.02
CA GLU A 194 -63.61 12.93 -7.33
C GLU A 194 -63.41 13.95 -6.18
N LYS A 195 -63.08 15.16 -6.60
CA LYS A 195 -62.97 16.42 -5.90
C LYS A 195 -64.33 16.86 -5.30
N PRO A 196 -64.38 17.36 -4.07
CA PRO A 196 -65.43 18.30 -3.66
C PRO A 196 -64.89 19.70 -3.43
N ASP A 197 -65.80 20.58 -3.67
CA ASP A 197 -65.83 22.01 -3.82
C ASP A 197 -65.45 22.80 -2.55
N ALA A 198 -65.06 24.04 -2.81
CA ALA A 198 -64.71 25.08 -1.83
C ALA A 198 -65.94 25.54 -1.03
N THR A 199 -65.72 25.83 0.26
CA THR A 199 -66.30 27.04 0.91
C THR A 199 -65.87 27.18 2.37
N ASP A 200 -65.58 28.47 2.69
CA ASP A 200 -65.70 29.16 3.96
C ASP A 200 -64.52 29.24 4.95
N GLU A 201 -63.98 30.46 4.92
CA GLU A 201 -63.24 31.17 5.94
C GLU A 201 -64.11 31.45 7.19
N PRO A 202 -63.58 31.40 8.40
CA PRO A 202 -63.89 32.41 9.39
C PRO A 202 -62.68 32.96 10.16
N SER A 203 -62.57 34.24 10.11
CA SER A 203 -62.53 35.32 11.13
C SER A 203 -61.68 35.09 12.42
N ALA A 204 -60.80 36.05 12.60
CA ALA A 204 -60.01 36.39 13.74
C ALA A 204 -60.80 36.66 15.03
N THR A 205 -60.18 36.34 16.17
CA THR A 205 -60.20 37.01 17.49
C THR A 205 -59.59 36.04 18.50
N ASP A 206 -58.69 36.37 19.31
CA ASP A 206 -58.45 37.19 20.45
C ASP A 206 -57.09 36.84 21.10
N LYS A 207 -56.41 37.90 21.50
CA LYS A 207 -55.21 37.89 22.35
C LYS A 207 -55.61 37.82 23.82
N PRO A 208 -54.94 37.03 24.66
CA PRO A 208 -54.81 37.35 26.09
C PRO A 208 -53.35 37.53 26.52
N SER A 209 -53.15 38.69 27.09
CA SER A 209 -52.60 39.13 28.38
C SER A 209 -51.40 38.40 28.99
N GLU A 210 -50.40 39.23 29.22
CA GLU A 210 -49.24 39.02 30.09
C GLU A 210 -49.64 38.57 31.50
N THR A 211 -48.92 37.60 32.06
CA THR A 211 -48.59 37.64 33.52
C THR A 211 -47.47 36.67 33.87
N GLU A 212 -46.51 37.24 34.59
CA GLU A 212 -45.62 36.73 35.64
C GLU A 212 -44.36 35.92 35.29
N LYS A 213 -43.27 36.60 35.59
CA LYS A 213 -41.90 36.14 35.81
C LYS A 213 -41.82 35.33 37.09
N PRO A 214 -41.28 34.09 37.09
CA PRO A 214 -40.77 33.49 38.27
C PRO A 214 -39.24 33.66 38.39
N ASP A 215 -38.87 33.82 39.65
CA ASP A 215 -37.60 34.06 40.28
C ASP A 215 -36.49 33.11 39.91
N ALA A 216 -35.28 33.66 39.93
CA ALA A 216 -34.03 32.93 39.77
C ALA A 216 -33.79 32.03 40.98
N THR A 217 -33.64 30.71 40.75
CA THR A 217 -32.89 29.88 41.66
C THR A 217 -32.44 28.58 40.99
N GLU A 218 -31.15 28.23 41.25
CA GLU A 218 -30.44 27.00 41.00
C GLU A 218 -29.78 26.81 39.64
N GLN A 219 -28.48 27.03 39.68
CA GLN A 219 -27.47 26.59 38.74
C GLN A 219 -27.59 25.07 38.57
N PRO A 220 -27.84 24.57 37.36
CA PRO A 220 -27.79 23.15 37.13
C PRO A 220 -26.34 22.68 37.21
N SER A 221 -26.11 21.69 38.05
CA SER A 221 -24.93 20.83 38.11
C SER A 221 -24.43 20.52 36.68
N GLU A 222 -23.12 20.62 36.50
CA GLU A 222 -22.43 20.18 35.29
C GLU A 222 -22.93 18.78 34.92
N THR A 223 -23.78 18.74 33.87
CA THR A 223 -24.13 17.49 33.23
C THR A 223 -22.89 17.00 32.52
N GLU A 224 -22.35 15.88 33.00
CA GLU A 224 -21.26 15.19 32.35
C GLU A 224 -21.54 15.13 30.82
N LYS A 225 -20.61 15.73 30.09
CA LYS A 225 -20.60 15.66 28.62
C LYS A 225 -20.64 14.18 28.24
N PRO A 226 -21.54 13.73 27.37
CA PRO A 226 -21.63 12.31 27.04
C PRO A 226 -20.25 11.85 26.54
N LYS A 227 -19.73 10.83 27.23
CA LYS A 227 -18.54 10.09 26.83
C LYS A 227 -18.75 9.65 25.36
N PRO A 228 -17.83 9.94 24.44
CA PRO A 228 -17.98 9.50 23.06
C PRO A 228 -18.17 7.98 23.06
N THR A 229 -19.33 7.51 22.67
CA THR A 229 -19.58 6.09 22.45
C THR A 229 -18.93 5.77 21.11
N VAL A 230 -17.80 5.10 21.13
CA VAL A 230 -17.21 4.52 19.92
C VAL A 230 -18.25 3.53 19.39
N ASN A 231 -18.79 3.82 18.22
CA ASN A 231 -19.75 2.93 17.58
C ASN A 231 -18.95 1.80 16.90
N PRO A 232 -19.01 0.55 17.39
CA PRO A 232 -18.20 -0.55 16.87
C PRO A 232 -18.62 -1.00 15.45
N ASP A 233 -19.72 -0.49 14.93
CA ASP A 233 -20.29 -0.91 13.63
C ASP A 233 -19.90 -0.01 12.44
N ASN A 234 -19.00 0.94 12.62
CA ASN A 234 -18.64 1.88 11.57
C ASN A 234 -17.51 1.33 10.69
N GLY A 235 -17.71 0.26 9.99
CA GLY A 235 -17.00 -0.28 8.81
C GLY A 235 -15.52 0.05 8.51
N SER A 236 -14.80 0.68 9.44
CA SER A 236 -13.45 1.24 9.30
C SER A 236 -12.47 0.64 10.30
N GLU A 237 -12.76 -0.54 10.83
CA GLU A 237 -11.86 -1.24 11.73
C GLU A 237 -10.85 -2.06 10.93
N VAL A 238 -9.58 -1.98 11.31
CA VAL A 238 -8.51 -2.82 10.80
C VAL A 238 -8.19 -3.91 11.83
N VAL A 239 -8.15 -5.15 11.39
CA VAL A 239 -7.67 -6.28 12.20
C VAL A 239 -6.17 -6.42 11.99
N THR A 240 -5.39 -6.32 13.07
CA THR A 240 -3.95 -6.50 13.02
C THR A 240 -3.60 -7.95 13.41
N PRO A 241 -3.04 -8.76 12.49
CA PRO A 241 -2.89 -10.21 12.69
C PRO A 241 -2.03 -10.60 13.90
N ASP A 242 -0.94 -9.89 14.14
CA ASP A 242 0.05 -10.29 15.15
C ASP A 242 -0.48 -10.24 16.60
N TYR A 243 -1.42 -9.32 16.90
CA TYR A 243 -2.04 -9.20 18.22
C TYR A 243 -3.55 -9.44 18.21
N SER A 244 -4.13 -9.73 17.04
CA SER A 244 -5.58 -9.85 16.85
C SER A 244 -6.36 -8.63 17.36
N TYR A 245 -5.74 -7.44 17.30
CA TYR A 245 -6.43 -6.21 17.63
C TYR A 245 -7.29 -5.76 16.47
N LYS A 246 -8.45 -5.21 16.80
CA LYS A 246 -9.21 -4.35 15.92
C LYS A 246 -8.96 -2.92 16.33
N VAL A 247 -8.45 -2.11 15.41
CA VAL A 247 -8.13 -0.70 15.64
C VAL A 247 -9.05 0.16 14.78
N SER A 248 -9.78 1.07 15.42
CA SER A 248 -10.55 2.10 14.73
C SER A 248 -9.93 3.47 14.97
N VAL A 249 -9.90 4.31 13.94
CA VAL A 249 -9.40 5.68 14.01
C VAL A 249 -10.50 6.62 13.53
N ASN A 250 -10.98 7.46 14.44
CA ASN A 250 -12.07 8.38 14.18
C ASN A 250 -11.68 9.82 14.53
N ASP A 251 -12.36 10.78 13.95
CA ASP A 251 -12.37 12.19 14.37
C ASP A 251 -13.81 12.63 14.64
N ASN A 252 -14.06 13.94 14.72
CA ASN A 252 -15.39 14.46 14.96
C ASN A 252 -16.38 14.21 13.81
N ASP A 253 -15.86 13.95 12.61
CA ASP A 253 -16.64 13.73 11.39
C ASP A 253 -16.87 12.25 11.09
N GLY A 254 -16.24 11.37 11.84
CA GLY A 254 -16.33 9.92 11.70
C GLY A 254 -14.98 9.24 11.49
N ALA A 255 -14.95 8.18 10.67
CA ALA A 255 -13.74 7.41 10.44
C ALA A 255 -12.68 8.20 9.66
N VAL A 256 -11.43 8.15 10.12
CA VAL A 256 -10.29 8.76 9.42
C VAL A 256 -9.78 7.77 8.38
N ASN A 257 -10.24 7.99 7.15
CA ASN A 257 -9.84 7.19 6.00
C ASN A 257 -8.37 7.46 5.60
N GLY A 258 -7.63 6.42 5.25
CA GLY A 258 -6.22 6.53 4.88
C GLY A 258 -5.24 6.58 6.05
N ALA A 259 -5.71 6.49 7.30
CA ALA A 259 -4.81 6.33 8.44
C ALA A 259 -4.11 4.97 8.37
N ILE A 260 -2.80 4.95 8.58
CA ILE A 260 -2.00 3.73 8.62
C ILE A 260 -1.84 3.31 10.08
N VAL A 261 -2.23 2.08 10.37
CA VAL A 261 -2.11 1.48 11.70
C VAL A 261 -1.04 0.41 11.67
N SER A 262 -0.08 0.50 12.59
CA SER A 262 0.92 -0.55 12.81
C SER A 262 0.96 -0.96 14.27
N VAL A 263 1.24 -2.24 14.51
CA VAL A 263 1.38 -2.83 15.84
C VAL A 263 2.79 -3.36 16.00
N ASP A 264 3.49 -2.90 17.03
CA ASP A 264 4.81 -3.41 17.36
C ASP A 264 4.71 -4.85 17.87
N LYS A 265 5.34 -5.77 17.17
CA LYS A 265 5.32 -7.21 17.48
C LYS A 265 5.98 -7.59 18.80
N ASP A 266 6.88 -6.73 19.32
CA ASP A 266 7.66 -7.04 20.51
C ASP A 266 6.94 -6.62 21.80
N ASN A 267 6.14 -5.55 21.75
CA ASN A 267 5.49 -4.98 22.93
C ASN A 267 3.99 -4.69 22.75
N GLY A 268 3.44 -4.91 21.55
CA GLY A 268 2.02 -4.70 21.27
C GLY A 268 1.59 -3.23 21.21
N SER A 269 2.52 -2.27 21.17
CA SER A 269 2.15 -0.86 21.05
C SER A 269 1.57 -0.57 19.67
N VAL A 270 0.60 0.35 19.61
CA VAL A 270 -0.08 0.76 18.39
C VAL A 270 0.46 2.12 17.94
N THR A 271 0.91 2.20 16.70
CA THR A 271 1.23 3.48 16.05
C THR A 271 0.19 3.77 14.97
N VAL A 272 -0.36 4.98 15.01
CA VAL A 272 -1.30 5.48 14.01
C VAL A 272 -0.65 6.65 13.29
N LYS A 273 -0.38 6.47 11.99
CA LYS A 273 0.05 7.56 11.11
C LYS A 273 -1.18 8.14 10.43
N LEU A 274 -1.43 9.43 10.65
CA LEU A 274 -2.54 10.13 10.01
C LEU A 274 -2.20 10.50 8.56
N PRO A 275 -3.19 10.62 7.67
CA PRO A 275 -2.98 11.20 6.34
C PRO A 275 -2.47 12.65 6.46
N ASP A 276 -1.67 13.10 5.50
CA ASP A 276 -1.01 14.42 5.51
C ASP A 276 -1.98 15.61 5.68
N GLU A 277 -3.25 15.42 5.29
CA GLU A 277 -4.31 16.44 5.38
C GLU A 277 -4.99 16.50 6.76
N LYS A 278 -4.71 15.52 7.63
CA LYS A 278 -5.34 15.39 8.94
C LYS A 278 -4.39 15.80 10.06
N GLY A 279 -4.55 17.00 10.57
CA GLY A 279 -3.84 17.45 11.76
C GLY A 279 -4.60 17.16 13.04
N ILE A 280 -3.89 16.96 14.14
CA ILE A 280 -4.47 16.91 15.49
C ILE A 280 -4.61 18.37 15.97
N THR A 281 -5.86 18.81 16.20
CA THR A 281 -6.17 20.17 16.68
C THR A 281 -7.08 20.11 17.89
N PRO A 282 -7.19 21.20 18.68
CA PRO A 282 -8.15 21.25 19.79
C PRO A 282 -9.62 21.04 19.35
N ASP A 283 -9.94 21.44 18.13
CA ASP A 283 -11.31 21.39 17.58
C ASP A 283 -11.59 20.08 16.85
N ASN A 284 -10.54 19.35 16.43
CA ASN A 284 -10.65 18.05 15.76
C ASN A 284 -9.75 17.04 16.45
N ARG A 285 -10.31 16.29 17.38
CA ARG A 285 -9.59 15.29 18.17
C ARG A 285 -9.66 13.93 17.50
N ILE A 286 -8.53 13.22 17.49
CA ILE A 286 -8.48 11.84 17.02
C ILE A 286 -8.83 10.91 18.18
N ILE A 287 -9.76 9.98 17.93
CA ILE A 287 -10.21 8.95 18.85
C ILE A 287 -9.78 7.60 18.30
N ILE A 288 -8.97 6.88 19.07
CA ILE A 288 -8.49 5.55 18.69
C ILE A 288 -9.17 4.52 19.59
N GLY A 289 -9.92 3.62 19.00
CA GLY A 289 -10.51 2.48 19.66
C GLY A 289 -9.68 1.22 19.42
N ILE A 290 -9.35 0.47 20.47
CA ILE A 290 -8.64 -0.80 20.36
C ILE A 290 -9.48 -1.87 21.04
N THR A 291 -9.87 -2.90 20.28
CA THR A 291 -10.63 -4.04 20.79
C THR A 291 -9.94 -5.35 20.40
N ASP A 292 -10.27 -6.42 21.13
CA ASP A 292 -9.92 -7.77 20.71
C ASP A 292 -10.81 -8.26 19.55
N LYS A 293 -10.54 -9.47 19.07
CA LYS A 293 -11.33 -10.10 18.00
C LYS A 293 -12.82 -10.20 18.31
N ASP A 294 -13.20 -10.22 19.60
CA ASP A 294 -14.57 -10.37 20.08
C ASP A 294 -15.25 -9.01 20.34
N GLY A 295 -14.54 -7.90 20.01
CA GLY A 295 -15.04 -6.52 20.16
C GLY A 295 -14.92 -5.97 21.61
N LYS A 296 -14.22 -6.66 22.50
CA LYS A 296 -14.02 -6.21 23.87
C LYS A 296 -12.83 -5.23 23.93
N ALA A 297 -13.01 -4.11 24.62
CA ALA A 297 -11.96 -3.10 24.80
C ALA A 297 -10.70 -3.69 25.43
N VAL A 298 -9.54 -3.38 24.85
CA VAL A 298 -8.22 -3.75 25.36
C VAL A 298 -7.63 -2.55 26.09
N ASN A 299 -7.27 -2.73 27.36
CA ASN A 299 -6.73 -1.67 28.21
C ASN A 299 -5.20 -1.75 28.27
N GLY A 300 -4.57 -0.57 28.45
CA GLY A 300 -3.13 -0.48 28.72
C GLY A 300 -2.24 -0.62 27.49
N VAL A 301 -2.80 -0.59 26.29
CA VAL A 301 -2.02 -0.57 25.04
C VAL A 301 -1.42 0.82 24.85
N PRO A 302 -0.09 0.96 24.73
CA PRO A 302 0.53 2.22 24.36
C PRO A 302 0.12 2.62 22.94
N VAL A 303 -0.27 3.88 22.75
CA VAL A 303 -0.68 4.39 21.43
C VAL A 303 0.13 5.63 21.08
N THR A 304 0.74 5.63 19.91
CA THR A 304 1.43 6.79 19.32
C THR A 304 0.67 7.25 18.08
N VAL A 305 0.44 8.55 17.96
CA VAL A 305 -0.17 9.17 16.77
C VAL A 305 0.82 10.14 16.15
N ILE A 306 1.06 10.01 14.85
CA ILE A 306 2.00 10.81 14.06
C ILE A 306 1.36 11.33 12.77
#